data_0b1c1605dfcd740f198b886cac694ba6
#
_entry.id   0b1c1605dfcd740f198b886cac694ba6
#
_cell.length_a   1.000
_cell.length_b   1.000
_cell.length_c   1.000
_cell.angle_alpha   90.00
_cell.angle_beta   90.00
_cell.angle_gamma   90.00
#
_symmetry.space_group_name_H-M   'P 1'
#
loop_
_entity.id
_entity.type
_entity.pdbx_description
1 polymer ?
#
loop_
_entity_poly.entity_id
_entity_poly.type
_entity_poly.pdbx_seq_one_letter_code
_entity_poly.pdbx_strand_id
1 'polypeptide(L)'
;YQTPRELWESKNGMGKPFKGNVATDYGTALEPKALAKFEELWEVKLEPTVFVDGEYSASLDGSNESILVEIKCPYQKQQSKLWQTASEGEIPEHYYWQMVHQQMVSKARHCYFFVYIDDNNYRVIHMLPNQGDIEKLRAAWDDFYANPPEPKFQNRDDLIPLAEEYAALKAAADEANKKLKEIETKLKQSCEVSSVAGNVQIQTISKKGTIDYKSIPNIKEVDLESYRKPTTTYQKVTIK
;
A
#
# COMPACT_ATOMS: atom_id res chain seq x y z
N TYR A 1 -3.64 4.20 5.43
CA TYR A 1 -5.04 4.56 5.77
C TYR A 1 -5.57 5.52 4.71
N GLN A 2 -6.86 5.40 4.40
CA GLN A 2 -7.55 6.30 3.49
C GLN A 2 -7.94 7.59 4.22
N THR A 3 -7.84 8.71 3.54
CA THR A 3 -8.47 9.95 3.99
C THR A 3 -10.00 9.85 3.85
N PRO A 4 -10.79 10.69 4.54
CA PRO A 4 -12.25 10.69 4.38
C PRO A 4 -12.70 10.79 2.92
N ARG A 5 -11.98 11.57 2.12
CA ARG A 5 -12.23 11.69 0.68
C ARG A 5 -11.94 10.39 -0.08
N GLU A 6 -10.77 9.78 0.10
CA GLU A 6 -10.41 8.53 -0.58
C GLU A 6 -11.40 7.42 -0.24
N LEU A 7 -11.89 7.41 1.00
CA LEU A 7 -12.95 6.52 1.42
C LEU A 7 -14.27 6.82 0.68
N TRP A 8 -14.65 8.09 0.57
CA TRP A 8 -15.83 8.51 -0.18
C TRP A 8 -15.76 8.11 -1.65
N GLU A 9 -14.64 8.40 -2.31
CA GLU A 9 -14.38 8.04 -3.70
C GLU A 9 -14.45 6.52 -3.90
N SER A 10 -13.85 5.75 -2.97
CA SER A 10 -13.88 4.28 -3.01
C SER A 10 -15.32 3.73 -2.91
N LYS A 11 -16.11 4.26 -1.97
CA LYS A 11 -17.52 3.83 -1.77
C LYS A 11 -18.44 4.21 -2.94
N ASN A 12 -18.09 5.25 -3.68
CA ASN A 12 -18.84 5.69 -4.86
C ASN A 12 -18.28 5.16 -6.19
N GLY A 13 -17.41 4.14 -6.16
CA GLY A 13 -16.88 3.49 -7.36
C GLY A 13 -15.81 4.31 -8.11
N MET A 14 -15.35 5.40 -7.52
CA MET A 14 -14.31 6.28 -8.09
C MET A 14 -12.91 5.97 -7.55
N GLY A 15 -12.81 5.09 -6.56
CA GLY A 15 -11.55 4.72 -5.92
C GLY A 15 -10.66 3.85 -6.80
N LYS A 16 -9.35 3.93 -6.61
CA LYS A 16 -8.41 3.02 -7.23
C LYS A 16 -8.49 1.65 -6.54
N PRO A 17 -8.52 0.53 -7.28
CA PRO A 17 -8.50 -0.78 -6.66
C PRO A 17 -7.21 -1.00 -5.87
N PHE A 18 -7.35 -1.54 -4.67
CA PHE A 18 -6.18 -1.94 -3.87
C PHE A 18 -5.51 -3.15 -4.51
N LYS A 19 -4.20 -3.05 -4.77
CA LYS A 19 -3.44 -4.11 -5.47
C LYS A 19 -2.82 -5.16 -4.54
N GLY A 20 -3.01 -5.01 -3.22
CA GLY A 20 -2.31 -5.84 -2.25
C GLY A 20 -0.81 -5.49 -2.14
N ASN A 21 -0.14 -6.18 -1.23
CA ASN A 21 1.31 -6.15 -1.06
C ASN A 21 1.75 -7.44 -0.34
N VAL A 22 3.06 -7.67 -0.24
CA VAL A 22 3.64 -8.89 0.38
C VAL A 22 3.09 -9.16 1.79
N ALA A 23 2.85 -8.12 2.59
CA ALA A 23 2.30 -8.28 3.94
C ALA A 23 0.83 -8.68 3.92
N THR A 24 0.04 -8.14 2.98
CA THR A 24 -1.36 -8.54 2.76
C THR A 24 -1.45 -9.99 2.30
N ASP A 25 -0.62 -10.37 1.30
CA ASP A 25 -0.62 -11.74 0.76
C ASP A 25 -0.21 -12.76 1.84
N TYR A 26 0.77 -12.39 2.67
CA TYR A 26 1.18 -13.21 3.82
C TYR A 26 0.04 -13.38 4.83
N GLY A 27 -0.66 -12.29 5.18
CA GLY A 27 -1.80 -12.29 6.10
C GLY A 27 -2.90 -13.22 5.59
N THR A 28 -3.35 -13.00 4.36
CA THR A 28 -4.41 -13.79 3.72
C THR A 28 -4.06 -15.29 3.64
N ALA A 29 -2.79 -15.62 3.35
CA ALA A 29 -2.37 -17.02 3.28
C ALA A 29 -2.36 -17.73 4.65
N LEU A 30 -2.15 -16.98 5.75
CA LEU A 30 -2.04 -17.54 7.10
C LEU A 30 -3.38 -17.53 7.86
N GLU A 31 -4.31 -16.67 7.49
CA GLU A 31 -5.61 -16.46 8.13
C GLU A 31 -6.44 -17.75 8.31
N PRO A 32 -6.57 -18.67 7.32
CA PRO A 32 -7.30 -19.93 7.53
C PRO A 32 -6.70 -20.81 8.63
N LYS A 33 -5.36 -20.82 8.75
CA LYS A 33 -4.67 -21.57 9.81
C LYS A 33 -4.90 -20.92 11.17
N ALA A 34 -4.87 -19.59 11.22
CA ALA A 34 -5.17 -18.84 12.44
C ALA A 34 -6.61 -19.07 12.89
N LEU A 35 -7.57 -19.06 11.97
CA LEU A 35 -8.97 -19.35 12.29
C LEU A 35 -9.12 -20.76 12.86
N ALA A 36 -8.54 -21.77 12.23
CA ALA A 36 -8.56 -23.14 12.74
C ALA A 36 -7.96 -23.27 14.15
N LYS A 37 -6.87 -22.51 14.42
CA LYS A 37 -6.28 -22.48 15.76
C LYS A 37 -7.19 -21.81 16.78
N PHE A 38 -7.88 -20.73 16.41
CA PHE A 38 -8.86 -20.09 17.28
C PHE A 38 -10.02 -21.02 17.59
N GLU A 39 -10.57 -21.72 16.58
CA GLU A 39 -11.64 -22.73 16.75
C GLU A 39 -11.23 -23.86 17.71
N GLU A 40 -10.00 -24.37 17.58
CA GLU A 40 -9.44 -25.38 18.49
C GLU A 40 -9.40 -24.88 19.94
N LEU A 41 -8.90 -23.65 20.16
CA LEU A 41 -8.74 -23.09 21.49
C LEU A 41 -10.06 -22.80 22.22
N TRP A 42 -11.10 -22.45 21.47
CA TRP A 42 -12.42 -22.09 22.02
C TRP A 42 -13.46 -23.19 21.87
N GLU A 43 -13.10 -24.33 21.23
CA GLU A 43 -14.03 -25.44 20.93
C GLU A 43 -15.28 -24.97 20.19
N VAL A 44 -15.13 -24.06 19.25
CA VAL A 44 -16.21 -23.45 18.46
C VAL A 44 -16.00 -23.69 16.97
N LYS A 45 -17.09 -23.52 16.19
CA LYS A 45 -17.02 -23.40 14.72
C LYS A 45 -17.39 -21.99 14.31
N LEU A 46 -16.57 -21.42 13.46
CA LEU A 46 -16.72 -20.08 12.90
C LEU A 46 -16.55 -20.14 11.38
N GLU A 47 -17.25 -19.24 10.68
CA GLU A 47 -17.13 -19.12 9.24
C GLU A 47 -16.84 -17.67 8.87
N PRO A 48 -15.99 -17.41 7.86
CA PRO A 48 -15.87 -16.09 7.27
C PRO A 48 -17.22 -15.66 6.73
N THR A 49 -17.70 -14.49 7.15
CA THR A 49 -19.07 -14.05 6.86
C THR A 49 -19.10 -12.56 6.56
N VAL A 50 -19.96 -12.16 5.62
CA VAL A 50 -20.28 -10.74 5.39
C VAL A 50 -21.65 -10.46 5.96
N PHE A 51 -21.71 -9.53 6.92
CA PHE A 51 -22.96 -9.04 7.48
C PHE A 51 -23.36 -7.71 6.82
N VAL A 52 -24.66 -7.50 6.71
CA VAL A 52 -25.25 -6.27 6.20
C VAL A 52 -26.37 -5.82 7.14
N ASP A 53 -26.34 -4.56 7.58
CA ASP A 53 -27.36 -3.92 8.39
C ASP A 53 -27.68 -2.54 7.80
N GLY A 54 -28.73 -2.47 6.97
CA GLY A 54 -29.05 -1.27 6.20
C GLY A 54 -27.94 -0.90 5.21
N GLU A 55 -27.37 0.28 5.37
CA GLU A 55 -26.29 0.80 4.54
C GLU A 55 -24.89 0.34 4.99
N TYR A 56 -24.81 -0.34 6.14
CA TYR A 56 -23.56 -0.80 6.72
C TYR A 56 -23.28 -2.25 6.33
N SER A 57 -22.05 -2.54 6.04
CA SER A 57 -21.57 -3.91 5.80
C SER A 57 -20.24 -4.15 6.49
N ALA A 58 -20.03 -5.38 6.96
CA ALA A 58 -18.81 -5.80 7.60
C ALA A 58 -18.42 -7.21 7.13
N SER A 59 -17.16 -7.38 6.72
CA SER A 59 -16.55 -8.69 6.50
C SER A 59 -15.85 -9.11 7.79
N LEU A 60 -16.08 -10.33 8.22
CA LEU A 60 -15.55 -10.93 9.43
C LEU A 60 -14.67 -12.13 9.04
N ASP A 61 -13.49 -12.23 9.65
CA ASP A 61 -12.55 -13.34 9.38
C ASP A 61 -13.09 -14.67 9.93
N GLY A 62 -13.90 -14.61 10.98
CA GLY A 62 -14.66 -15.75 11.48
C GLY A 62 -15.79 -15.31 12.39
N SER A 63 -16.96 -15.92 12.23
CA SER A 63 -18.13 -15.61 13.06
C SER A 63 -19.11 -16.77 13.20
N ASN A 64 -19.93 -16.70 14.24
CA ASN A 64 -21.18 -17.45 14.42
C ASN A 64 -22.24 -16.52 15.04
N GLU A 65 -23.35 -17.07 15.51
CA GLU A 65 -24.47 -16.29 16.09
C GLU A 65 -24.08 -15.40 17.30
N SER A 66 -22.97 -15.68 17.96
CA SER A 66 -22.58 -15.01 19.22
C SER A 66 -21.20 -14.41 19.21
N ILE A 67 -20.29 -14.96 18.42
CA ILE A 67 -18.86 -14.66 18.43
C ILE A 67 -18.47 -14.08 17.07
N LEU A 68 -17.63 -13.05 17.10
CA LEU A 68 -16.78 -12.67 15.98
C LEU A 68 -15.30 -12.71 16.36
N VAL A 69 -14.46 -13.08 15.43
CA VAL A 69 -13.03 -12.96 15.55
C VAL A 69 -12.45 -12.12 14.40
N GLU A 70 -11.62 -11.16 14.75
CA GLU A 70 -10.77 -10.41 13.84
C GLU A 70 -9.36 -10.93 13.93
N ILE A 71 -8.82 -11.44 12.83
CA ILE A 71 -7.53 -12.13 12.77
C ILE A 71 -6.48 -11.20 12.17
N LYS A 72 -5.32 -11.14 12.78
CA LYS A 72 -4.16 -10.42 12.25
C LYS A 72 -2.92 -11.28 12.29
N CYS A 73 -2.30 -11.46 11.12
CA CYS A 73 -1.08 -12.23 10.95
C CYS A 73 0.08 -11.30 10.57
N PRO A 74 0.85 -10.76 11.53
CA PRO A 74 1.87 -9.78 11.24
C PRO A 74 3.04 -10.38 10.45
N TYR A 75 3.36 -9.81 9.27
CA TYR A 75 4.48 -10.23 8.44
C TYR A 75 5.84 -10.19 9.17
N GLN A 76 6.06 -9.17 10.00
CA GLN A 76 7.28 -9.04 10.81
C GLN A 76 7.24 -9.87 12.11
N LYS A 77 6.23 -10.71 12.30
CA LYS A 77 6.08 -11.61 13.47
C LYS A 77 6.23 -10.84 14.79
N GLN A 78 7.03 -11.36 15.72
CA GLN A 78 7.25 -10.75 17.04
C GLN A 78 7.91 -9.37 16.99
N GLN A 79 8.56 -9.00 15.88
CA GLN A 79 9.19 -7.69 15.73
C GLN A 79 8.17 -6.60 15.30
N SER A 80 6.95 -6.97 14.98
CA SER A 80 5.91 -6.02 14.60
C SER A 80 5.40 -5.23 15.80
N LYS A 81 5.10 -3.93 15.58
CA LYS A 81 4.44 -3.11 16.60
C LYS A 81 3.09 -3.71 17.01
N LEU A 82 2.38 -4.33 16.07
CA LEU A 82 1.12 -5.02 16.34
C LEU A 82 1.26 -6.12 17.38
N TRP A 83 2.28 -6.99 17.23
CA TRP A 83 2.54 -8.05 18.19
C TRP A 83 2.91 -7.51 19.58
N GLN A 84 3.72 -6.45 19.63
CA GLN A 84 4.12 -5.81 20.87
C GLN A 84 2.90 -5.25 21.60
N THR A 85 2.07 -4.44 20.94
CA THR A 85 0.84 -3.89 21.51
C THR A 85 -0.12 -4.99 21.97
N ALA A 86 -0.35 -6.02 21.15
CA ALA A 86 -1.21 -7.14 21.55
C ALA A 86 -0.63 -7.96 22.72
N SER A 87 0.69 -8.01 22.88
CA SER A 87 1.35 -8.67 24.04
C SER A 87 1.18 -7.89 25.36
N GLU A 88 0.89 -6.59 25.25
CA GLU A 88 0.52 -5.72 26.38
C GLU A 88 -0.98 -5.80 26.73
N GLY A 89 -1.75 -6.58 25.95
CA GLY A 89 -3.20 -6.74 26.12
C GLY A 89 -4.01 -5.62 25.46
N GLU A 90 -3.41 -4.84 24.57
CA GLU A 90 -4.03 -3.69 23.93
C GLU A 90 -4.37 -3.98 22.47
N ILE A 91 -5.47 -3.41 21.99
CA ILE A 91 -5.87 -3.41 20.58
C ILE A 91 -5.48 -2.05 19.98
N PRO A 92 -4.68 -1.99 18.89
CA PRO A 92 -4.41 -0.73 18.23
C PRO A 92 -5.70 -0.03 17.81
N GLU A 93 -5.79 1.28 18.04
CA GLU A 93 -7.01 2.09 17.92
C GLU A 93 -7.78 1.86 16.61
N HIS A 94 -7.07 1.75 15.48
CA HIS A 94 -7.70 1.54 14.18
C HIS A 94 -8.35 0.15 14.06
N TYR A 95 -7.80 -0.89 14.68
CA TYR A 95 -8.44 -2.21 14.75
C TYR A 95 -9.57 -2.23 15.76
N TYR A 96 -9.45 -1.48 16.85
CA TYR A 96 -10.54 -1.31 17.80
C TYR A 96 -11.79 -0.75 17.10
N TRP A 97 -11.66 0.35 16.34
CA TRP A 97 -12.79 0.93 15.61
C TRP A 97 -13.29 0.04 14.47
N GLN A 98 -12.43 -0.74 13.83
CA GLN A 98 -12.85 -1.77 12.89
C GLN A 98 -13.75 -2.81 13.58
N MET A 99 -13.35 -3.31 14.73
CA MET A 99 -14.12 -4.30 15.50
C MET A 99 -15.42 -3.71 16.06
N VAL A 100 -15.43 -2.45 16.50
CA VAL A 100 -16.66 -1.74 16.88
C VAL A 100 -17.64 -1.68 15.70
N HIS A 101 -17.15 -1.41 14.48
CA HIS A 101 -17.96 -1.44 13.27
C HIS A 101 -18.51 -2.85 12.97
N GLN A 102 -17.65 -3.86 13.00
CA GLN A 102 -18.03 -5.25 12.81
C GLN A 102 -19.12 -5.69 13.82
N GLN A 103 -18.95 -5.30 15.07
CA GLN A 103 -19.90 -5.57 16.13
C GLN A 103 -21.22 -4.83 15.94
N MET A 104 -21.19 -3.56 15.53
CA MET A 104 -22.37 -2.76 15.22
C MET A 104 -23.23 -3.43 14.14
N VAL A 105 -22.60 -3.98 13.10
CA VAL A 105 -23.27 -4.59 11.96
C VAL A 105 -23.70 -6.03 12.26
N SER A 106 -22.86 -6.85 12.87
CA SER A 106 -23.13 -8.26 13.15
C SER A 106 -23.98 -8.50 14.39
N LYS A 107 -24.02 -7.55 15.34
CA LYS A 107 -24.66 -7.68 16.65
C LYS A 107 -24.03 -8.79 17.53
N ALA A 108 -22.81 -9.21 17.23
CA ALA A 108 -22.11 -10.24 17.99
C ALA A 108 -21.92 -9.81 19.46
N ARG A 109 -22.06 -10.77 20.37
CA ARG A 109 -21.96 -10.52 21.81
C ARG A 109 -20.52 -10.53 22.31
N HIS A 110 -19.66 -11.29 21.64
CA HIS A 110 -18.27 -11.46 21.98
C HIS A 110 -17.39 -11.19 20.77
N CYS A 111 -16.46 -10.29 20.93
CA CYS A 111 -15.52 -9.91 19.88
C CYS A 111 -14.11 -10.27 20.33
N TYR A 112 -13.38 -11.00 19.51
CA TYR A 112 -12.02 -11.41 19.81
C TYR A 112 -11.06 -10.83 18.78
N PHE A 113 -10.02 -10.18 19.27
CA PHE A 113 -8.88 -9.78 18.46
C PHE A 113 -7.81 -10.84 18.57
N PHE A 114 -7.51 -11.52 17.48
CA PHE A 114 -6.60 -12.65 17.44
C PHE A 114 -5.37 -12.33 16.60
N VAL A 115 -4.22 -12.12 17.25
CA VAL A 115 -2.95 -11.92 16.59
C VAL A 115 -2.19 -13.25 16.57
N TYR A 116 -1.96 -13.78 15.37
CA TYR A 116 -1.41 -15.11 15.18
C TYR A 116 -0.11 -15.08 14.35
N ILE A 117 0.90 -15.79 14.82
CA ILE A 117 2.17 -16.02 14.12
C ILE A 117 2.32 -17.51 13.79
N ASP A 118 2.09 -18.36 14.76
CA ASP A 118 2.09 -19.83 14.69
C ASP A 118 1.36 -20.43 15.90
N ASP A 119 1.24 -21.77 15.95
CA ASP A 119 0.46 -22.47 16.97
C ASP A 119 0.96 -22.28 18.41
N ASN A 120 2.20 -21.83 18.59
CA ASN A 120 2.81 -21.54 19.91
C ASN A 120 2.89 -20.02 20.19
N ASN A 121 2.71 -19.19 19.17
CA ASN A 121 2.87 -17.75 19.24
C ASN A 121 1.61 -17.05 18.74
N TYR A 122 0.69 -16.78 19.66
CA TYR A 122 -0.54 -16.03 19.42
C TYR A 122 -0.91 -15.15 20.62
N ARG A 123 -1.78 -14.18 20.39
CA ARG A 123 -2.38 -13.32 21.43
C ARG A 123 -3.87 -13.21 21.15
N VAL A 124 -4.67 -13.27 22.20
CA VAL A 124 -6.12 -13.08 22.12
C VAL A 124 -6.52 -12.00 23.10
N ILE A 125 -7.30 -11.05 22.61
CA ILE A 125 -7.87 -9.99 23.41
C ILE A 125 -9.39 -10.04 23.21
N HIS A 126 -10.12 -10.21 24.31
CA HIS A 126 -11.58 -10.20 24.31
C HIS A 126 -12.06 -8.76 24.45
N MET A 127 -12.84 -8.30 23.49
CA MET A 127 -13.50 -7.00 23.52
C MET A 127 -14.99 -7.17 23.79
N LEU A 128 -15.48 -6.54 24.83
CA LEU A 128 -16.92 -6.49 25.10
C LEU A 128 -17.57 -5.33 24.35
N PRO A 129 -18.88 -5.46 23.98
CA PRO A 129 -19.62 -4.39 23.35
C PRO A 129 -19.60 -3.12 24.21
N ASN A 130 -19.27 -2.01 23.58
CA ASN A 130 -19.41 -0.68 24.15
C ASN A 130 -20.50 0.08 23.38
N GLN A 131 -21.69 0.19 23.96
CA GLN A 131 -22.81 0.85 23.30
C GLN A 131 -22.52 2.32 22.96
N GLY A 132 -21.81 3.03 23.85
CA GLY A 132 -21.43 4.41 23.61
C GLY A 132 -20.48 4.59 22.40
N ASP A 133 -19.56 3.65 22.18
CA ASP A 133 -18.66 3.69 21.02
C ASP A 133 -19.40 3.27 19.73
N ILE A 134 -20.37 2.35 19.82
CA ILE A 134 -21.24 2.01 18.69
C ILE A 134 -22.06 3.22 18.26
N GLU A 135 -22.65 3.95 19.20
CA GLU A 135 -23.44 5.17 18.92
C GLU A 135 -22.56 6.27 18.32
N LYS A 136 -21.38 6.47 18.87
CA LYS A 136 -20.39 7.43 18.36
C LYS A 136 -19.95 7.10 16.94
N LEU A 137 -19.69 5.81 16.66
CA LEU A 137 -19.30 5.37 15.32
C LEU A 137 -20.46 5.53 14.33
N ARG A 138 -21.69 5.22 14.72
CA ARG A 138 -22.88 5.43 13.89
C ARG A 138 -23.06 6.91 13.55
N ALA A 139 -22.98 7.80 14.54
CA ALA A 139 -23.06 9.22 14.30
C ALA A 139 -21.95 9.74 13.37
N ALA A 140 -20.74 9.18 13.45
CA ALA A 140 -19.65 9.53 12.53
C ALA A 140 -19.92 9.07 11.09
N TRP A 141 -20.57 7.91 10.90
CA TRP A 141 -21.00 7.47 9.59
C TRP A 141 -22.13 8.34 9.03
N ASP A 142 -23.12 8.67 9.86
CA ASP A 142 -24.26 9.53 9.47
C ASP A 142 -23.75 10.92 9.04
N ASP A 143 -22.79 11.49 9.79
CA ASP A 143 -22.14 12.75 9.42
C ASP A 143 -21.35 12.63 8.11
N PHE A 144 -20.59 11.56 7.94
CA PHE A 144 -19.80 11.31 6.73
C PHE A 144 -20.67 11.22 5.46
N TYR A 145 -21.86 10.61 5.55
CA TYR A 145 -22.78 10.53 4.41
C TYR A 145 -23.59 11.82 4.22
N ALA A 146 -23.95 12.50 5.29
CA ALA A 146 -24.68 13.77 5.21
C ALA A 146 -23.78 14.92 4.70
N ASN A 147 -22.49 14.89 5.04
CA ASN A 147 -21.51 15.91 4.72
C ASN A 147 -20.34 15.32 3.90
N PRO A 148 -20.59 14.93 2.64
CA PRO A 148 -19.54 14.34 1.81
C PRO A 148 -18.35 15.29 1.70
N PRO A 149 -17.10 14.77 1.81
CA PRO A 149 -15.91 15.62 1.71
C PRO A 149 -15.84 16.27 0.34
N GLU A 150 -15.53 17.57 0.33
CA GLU A 150 -15.44 18.35 -0.91
C GLU A 150 -14.52 17.68 -1.94
N PRO A 151 -14.88 17.70 -3.24
CA PRO A 151 -14.07 17.10 -4.29
C PRO A 151 -12.70 17.79 -4.40
N LYS A 152 -11.63 17.03 -4.44
CA LYS A 152 -10.25 17.52 -4.64
C LYS A 152 -10.10 18.27 -5.95
N PHE A 153 -10.89 17.88 -6.93
CA PHE A 153 -10.91 18.50 -8.25
C PHE A 153 -12.33 18.92 -8.57
N GLN A 154 -12.49 20.16 -8.95
CA GLN A 154 -13.76 20.66 -9.48
C GLN A 154 -13.91 20.18 -10.91
N ASN A 155 -15.10 19.73 -11.29
CA ASN A 155 -15.41 19.48 -12.69
C ASN A 155 -15.42 20.80 -13.45
N ARG A 156 -14.64 20.86 -14.50
CA ARG A 156 -14.50 22.02 -15.39
C ARG A 156 -14.84 21.58 -16.80
N ASP A 157 -16.14 21.38 -17.05
CA ASP A 157 -16.63 20.94 -18.35
C ASP A 157 -16.28 21.92 -19.47
N ASP A 158 -16.11 23.20 -19.14
CA ASP A 158 -15.61 24.24 -20.02
C ASP A 158 -14.17 23.99 -20.51
N LEU A 159 -13.37 23.18 -19.81
CA LEU A 159 -12.00 22.84 -20.18
C LEU A 159 -11.85 21.49 -20.91
N ILE A 160 -12.94 20.73 -21.10
CA ILE A 160 -12.87 19.41 -21.76
C ILE A 160 -12.19 19.48 -23.13
N PRO A 161 -12.54 20.40 -24.05
CA PRO A 161 -11.90 20.45 -25.36
C PRO A 161 -10.39 20.71 -25.26
N LEU A 162 -9.97 21.60 -24.36
CA LEU A 162 -8.54 21.88 -24.14
C LEU A 162 -7.80 20.70 -23.50
N ALA A 163 -8.46 19.95 -22.62
CA ALA A 163 -7.90 18.76 -22.01
C ALA A 163 -7.72 17.61 -23.01
N GLU A 164 -8.66 17.45 -23.95
CA GLU A 164 -8.57 16.49 -25.04
C GLU A 164 -7.43 16.84 -26.00
N GLU A 165 -7.30 18.13 -26.39
CA GLU A 165 -6.18 18.61 -27.18
C GLU A 165 -4.83 18.36 -26.48
N TYR A 166 -4.74 18.69 -25.19
CA TYR A 166 -3.54 18.41 -24.41
C TYR A 166 -3.21 16.91 -24.37
N ALA A 167 -4.20 16.06 -24.17
CA ALA A 167 -4.00 14.61 -24.12
C ALA A 167 -3.49 14.07 -25.47
N ALA A 168 -4.04 14.55 -26.60
CA ALA A 168 -3.60 14.16 -27.93
C ALA A 168 -2.15 14.61 -28.23
N LEU A 169 -1.83 15.86 -27.91
CA LEU A 169 -0.47 16.38 -28.08
C LEU A 169 0.54 15.65 -27.18
N LYS A 170 0.15 15.33 -25.94
CA LYS A 170 0.99 14.59 -25.01
C LYS A 170 1.28 13.17 -25.55
N ALA A 171 0.27 12.48 -26.05
CA ALA A 171 0.43 11.15 -26.65
C ALA A 171 1.38 11.17 -27.86
N ALA A 172 1.22 12.17 -28.75
CA ALA A 172 2.11 12.34 -29.89
C ALA A 172 3.56 12.64 -29.47
N ALA A 173 3.75 13.47 -28.45
CA ALA A 173 5.08 13.76 -27.91
C ALA A 173 5.72 12.52 -27.28
N ASP A 174 4.98 11.70 -26.56
CA ASP A 174 5.48 10.47 -25.94
C ASP A 174 5.88 9.43 -27.01
N GLU A 175 5.11 9.31 -28.08
CA GLU A 175 5.46 8.45 -29.23
C GLU A 175 6.71 8.95 -29.95
N ALA A 176 6.82 10.26 -30.19
CA ALA A 176 8.00 10.87 -30.78
C ALA A 176 9.24 10.64 -29.92
N ASN A 177 9.13 10.82 -28.60
CA ASN A 177 10.20 10.56 -27.65
C ASN A 177 10.64 9.07 -27.62
N LYS A 178 9.69 8.15 -27.78
CA LYS A 178 10.01 6.71 -27.90
C LYS A 178 10.84 6.43 -29.16
N LYS A 179 10.40 6.94 -30.30
CA LYS A 179 11.14 6.83 -31.57
C LYS A 179 12.53 7.46 -31.48
N LEU A 180 12.63 8.64 -30.84
CA LEU A 180 13.91 9.31 -30.62
C LEU A 180 14.88 8.43 -29.83
N LYS A 181 14.44 7.81 -28.74
CA LYS A 181 15.25 6.89 -27.94
C LYS A 181 15.72 5.66 -28.72
N GLU A 182 14.85 5.11 -29.58
CA GLU A 182 15.20 3.97 -30.43
C GLU A 182 16.30 4.33 -31.44
N ILE A 183 16.17 5.51 -32.09
CA ILE A 183 17.18 6.01 -33.03
C ILE A 183 18.48 6.34 -32.30
N GLU A 184 18.42 7.00 -31.15
CA GLU A 184 19.58 7.31 -30.32
C GLU A 184 20.33 6.03 -29.91
N THR A 185 19.61 4.97 -29.59
CA THR A 185 20.19 3.68 -29.24
C THR A 185 20.90 3.05 -30.44
N LYS A 186 20.30 3.10 -31.63
CA LYS A 186 20.91 2.61 -32.87
C LYS A 186 22.17 3.38 -33.21
N LEU A 187 22.15 4.72 -33.09
CA LEU A 187 23.33 5.56 -33.32
C LEU A 187 24.48 5.20 -32.35
N LYS A 188 24.19 5.01 -31.08
CA LYS A 188 25.18 4.61 -30.09
C LYS A 188 25.78 3.23 -30.40
N GLN A 189 24.95 2.28 -30.81
CA GLN A 189 25.40 0.93 -31.16
C GLN A 189 26.24 0.89 -32.45
N SER A 190 26.03 1.86 -33.34
CA SER A 190 26.78 1.95 -34.62
C SER A 190 28.10 2.69 -34.52
N CYS A 191 28.45 3.24 -33.35
CA CYS A 191 29.64 4.07 -33.16
C CYS A 191 30.48 3.55 -32.00
N GLU A 192 31.68 3.01 -32.25
CA GLU A 192 32.64 2.59 -31.22
C GLU A 192 33.46 3.77 -30.66
N VAL A 193 33.61 4.83 -31.42
CA VAL A 193 34.35 6.03 -31.06
C VAL A 193 33.51 7.29 -31.26
N SER A 194 33.93 8.40 -30.69
CA SER A 194 33.27 9.68 -30.91
C SER A 194 33.21 10.01 -32.41
N SER A 195 32.01 10.27 -32.92
CA SER A 195 31.74 10.38 -34.35
C SER A 195 30.79 11.56 -34.66
N VAL A 196 30.85 12.02 -35.90
CA VAL A 196 29.92 13.06 -36.41
C VAL A 196 29.23 12.53 -37.69
N ALA A 197 27.92 12.64 -37.73
CA ALA A 197 27.11 12.29 -38.89
C ALA A 197 26.14 13.44 -39.20
N GLY A 198 26.42 14.21 -40.22
CA GLY A 198 25.69 15.43 -40.55
C GLY A 198 25.74 16.45 -39.40
N ASN A 199 24.58 16.84 -38.89
CA ASN A 199 24.46 17.73 -37.71
C ASN A 199 24.38 17.00 -36.38
N VAL A 200 24.51 15.67 -36.38
CA VAL A 200 24.47 14.86 -35.17
C VAL A 200 25.87 14.50 -34.72
N GLN A 201 26.18 14.73 -33.46
CA GLN A 201 27.45 14.39 -32.82
C GLN A 201 27.20 13.32 -31.74
N ILE A 202 27.97 12.23 -31.81
CA ILE A 202 27.98 11.14 -30.84
C ILE A 202 29.33 11.20 -30.11
N GLN A 203 29.28 11.41 -28.79
CA GLN A 203 30.51 11.47 -27.96
C GLN A 203 30.55 10.29 -27.00
N THR A 204 31.66 9.59 -26.96
CA THR A 204 31.97 8.63 -25.90
C THR A 204 32.56 9.38 -24.70
N ILE A 205 31.83 9.36 -23.58
CA ILE A 205 32.19 10.10 -22.37
C ILE A 205 32.49 9.08 -21.27
N SER A 206 33.70 9.17 -20.71
CA SER A 206 34.06 8.41 -19.52
C SER A 206 34.00 9.29 -18.29
N LYS A 207 33.28 8.87 -17.30
CA LYS A 207 33.18 9.54 -15.99
C LYS A 207 33.77 8.67 -14.92
N LYS A 208 34.73 9.21 -14.17
CA LYS A 208 35.23 8.58 -12.95
C LYS A 208 34.07 8.37 -11.97
N GLY A 209 33.90 7.17 -11.43
CA GLY A 209 32.83 6.86 -10.48
C GLY A 209 32.90 7.72 -9.22
N THR A 210 31.75 7.96 -8.59
CA THR A 210 31.69 8.65 -7.30
C THR A 210 32.17 7.74 -6.17
N ILE A 211 32.66 8.33 -5.08
CA ILE A 211 33.03 7.58 -3.88
C ILE A 211 31.74 7.19 -3.15
N ASP A 212 31.62 5.92 -2.76
CA ASP A 212 30.52 5.43 -1.95
C ASP A 212 30.83 5.59 -0.46
N TYR A 213 30.59 6.77 0.06
CA TYR A 213 30.86 7.12 1.46
C TYR A 213 30.10 6.23 2.48
N LYS A 214 28.99 5.62 2.08
CA LYS A 214 28.20 4.77 2.97
C LYS A 214 28.84 3.41 3.25
N SER A 215 29.72 2.97 2.36
CA SER A 215 30.40 1.68 2.48
C SER A 215 31.77 1.78 3.20
N ILE A 216 32.19 2.99 3.62
CA ILE A 216 33.50 3.23 4.24
C ILE A 216 33.42 3.10 5.76
N PRO A 217 34.04 2.09 6.37
CA PRO A 217 34.21 2.05 7.81
C PRO A 217 35.32 3.02 8.21
N ASN A 218 35.11 3.88 9.19
CA ASN A 218 36.12 4.82 9.74
C ASN A 218 36.78 5.77 8.71
N ILE A 219 35.97 6.61 8.10
CA ILE A 219 36.30 7.57 7.01
C ILE A 219 37.65 8.35 7.16
N LYS A 220 38.16 8.56 8.39
CA LYS A 220 39.33 9.40 8.64
C LYS A 220 40.68 8.75 8.31
N GLU A 221 40.73 7.44 8.15
CA GLU A 221 42.01 6.68 7.99
C GLU A 221 42.04 5.81 6.72
N VAL A 222 41.10 6.01 5.80
CA VAL A 222 40.91 5.10 4.65
C VAL A 222 41.26 5.80 3.35
N ASP A 223 41.99 5.09 2.47
CA ASP A 223 42.15 5.50 1.08
C ASP A 223 40.81 5.49 0.35
N LEU A 224 40.23 6.67 0.15
CA LEU A 224 38.93 6.87 -0.47
C LEU A 224 38.87 6.38 -1.92
N GLU A 225 40.01 6.28 -2.61
CA GLU A 225 40.02 5.81 -4.00
C GLU A 225 39.69 4.32 -4.11
N SER A 226 40.03 3.52 -3.09
CA SER A 226 39.68 2.08 -3.04
C SER A 226 38.16 1.81 -2.96
N TYR A 227 37.38 2.80 -2.54
CA TYR A 227 35.90 2.73 -2.46
C TYR A 227 35.19 3.47 -3.59
N ARG A 228 35.94 3.87 -4.60
CA ARG A 228 35.37 4.50 -5.79
C ARG A 228 34.60 3.48 -6.62
N LYS A 229 33.39 3.82 -7.01
CA LYS A 229 32.62 3.03 -7.97
C LYS A 229 33.39 2.95 -9.31
N PRO A 230 33.19 1.87 -10.05
CA PRO A 230 33.85 1.73 -11.36
C PRO A 230 33.59 2.95 -12.26
N THR A 231 34.59 3.25 -13.09
CA THR A 231 34.43 4.27 -14.13
C THR A 231 33.33 3.84 -15.10
N THR A 232 32.37 4.72 -15.35
CA THR A 232 31.30 4.48 -16.33
C THR A 232 31.63 5.21 -17.63
N THR A 233 31.50 4.49 -18.73
CA THR A 233 31.61 5.08 -20.08
C THR A 233 30.22 5.02 -20.72
N TYR A 234 29.80 6.13 -21.28
CA TYR A 234 28.52 6.20 -22.00
C TYR A 234 28.64 7.12 -23.21
N GLN A 235 27.76 6.95 -24.16
CA GLN A 235 27.70 7.80 -25.35
C GLN A 235 26.61 8.86 -25.18
N LYS A 236 26.92 10.08 -25.60
CA LYS A 236 26.00 11.20 -25.66
C LYS A 236 25.77 11.57 -27.12
N VAL A 237 24.52 11.70 -27.51
CA VAL A 237 24.09 12.21 -28.83
C VAL A 237 23.67 13.66 -28.67
N THR A 238 24.15 14.53 -29.55
CA THR A 238 23.84 15.96 -29.55
C THR A 238 23.63 16.44 -30.98
N ILE A 239 22.68 17.32 -31.18
CA ILE A 239 22.49 18.07 -32.41
C ILE A 239 23.30 19.38 -32.31
N LYS A 240 24.02 19.73 -33.38
CA LYS A 240 24.77 21.00 -33.48
C LYS A 240 23.86 22.10 -33.98
#